data_d40582d42c69c847bf194b4c3093ea77
#
_entry.id   d40582d42c69c847bf194b4c3093ea77
#
_cell.length_a   1.000
_cell.length_b   1.000
_cell.length_c   1.000
_cell.angle_alpha   90.00
_cell.angle_beta   90.00
_cell.angle_gamma   90.00
#
_symmetry.space_group_name_H-M   'P 1'
#
loop_
_entity.id
_entity.type
_entity.pdbx_description
1 polymer ?
#
loop_
_entity_poly.entity_id
_entity_poly.type
_entity_poly.pdbx_seq_one_letter_code
_entity_poly.pdbx_strand_id
1 'polypeptide(L)'
;MGKNREGPQGCLLYTQSLKMLSYLNDDQAGRVIKAAVGYFLTGELPELEDQAERMVCETLRDNVDRSLERYREICDRNRRNRNRSRLAAGEYYVLPDGEPD
;
A
#
# COMPACT_ATOMS: atom_id res chain seq x y z
N MET A 1 15.75 15.02 1.75
CA MET A 1 15.02 13.84 2.05
C MET A 1 13.54 14.02 1.79
N GLY A 2 12.97 13.19 1.00
CA GLY A 2 11.58 13.31 0.67
C GLY A 2 10.69 12.95 1.85
N LYS A 3 9.45 13.36 1.75
CA LYS A 3 8.48 13.02 2.77
C LYS A 3 7.86 11.68 2.45
N ASN A 4 7.84 10.82 3.44
CA ASN A 4 7.19 9.53 3.28
C ASN A 4 5.70 9.70 3.47
N ARG A 5 4.95 8.87 2.78
CA ARG A 5 3.53 8.83 3.00
C ARG A 5 3.26 8.22 4.35
N GLU A 6 2.23 8.73 5.00
CA GLU A 6 1.71 8.04 6.17
C GLU A 6 0.82 6.92 5.70
N GLY A 7 0.96 5.78 6.31
CA GLY A 7 0.16 4.65 5.91
C GLY A 7 0.73 3.36 6.44
N PRO A 8 0.48 2.28 5.74
CA PRO A 8 0.92 0.97 6.20
C PRO A 8 2.44 0.86 6.10
N GLN A 9 2.99 -0.02 6.91
CA GLN A 9 4.42 -0.24 6.92
C GLN A 9 4.87 -1.18 5.82
N GLY A 10 3.95 -1.70 5.04
CA GLY A 10 4.29 -2.56 3.95
C GLY A 10 3.13 -2.66 2.98
N CYS A 11 3.35 -3.37 1.90
CA CYS A 11 2.30 -3.62 0.92
C CYS A 11 2.49 -5.00 0.34
N LEU A 12 1.42 -5.50 -0.28
CA LEU A 12 1.45 -6.80 -0.92
C LEU A 12 1.83 -6.65 -2.38
N LEU A 13 2.78 -7.46 -2.79
CA LEU A 13 3.13 -7.59 -4.20
C LEU A 13 2.79 -9.02 -4.60
N TYR A 14 1.97 -9.14 -5.62
CA TYR A 14 1.50 -10.45 -6.01
C TYR A 14 2.59 -11.22 -6.73
N THR A 15 2.56 -12.53 -6.56
CA THR A 15 3.57 -13.40 -7.14
C THR A 15 3.66 -13.23 -8.66
N GLN A 16 2.51 -13.07 -9.30
CA GLN A 16 2.53 -12.91 -10.75
C GLN A 16 3.23 -11.64 -11.17
N SER A 17 3.06 -10.58 -10.40
CA SER A 17 3.75 -9.34 -10.70
C SER A 17 5.25 -9.49 -10.51
N LEU A 18 5.63 -10.19 -9.45
CA LEU A 18 7.05 -10.41 -9.18
C LEU A 18 7.69 -11.26 -10.25
N LYS A 19 6.95 -12.20 -10.81
CA LYS A 19 7.49 -13.02 -11.88
C LYS A 19 7.89 -12.19 -13.09
N MET A 20 7.22 -11.09 -13.32
CA MET A 20 7.54 -10.25 -14.45
C MET A 20 8.95 -9.67 -14.33
N LEU A 21 9.45 -9.54 -13.12
CA LEU A 21 10.81 -9.05 -12.92
C LEU A 21 11.85 -10.00 -13.48
N SER A 22 11.51 -11.28 -13.58
CA SER A 22 12.46 -12.25 -14.09
C SER A 22 12.68 -12.11 -15.59
N TYR A 23 11.85 -11.36 -16.27
CA TYR A 23 12.02 -11.09 -17.69
C TYR A 23 12.97 -9.92 -17.94
N LEU A 24 13.34 -9.22 -16.88
CA LEU A 24 14.23 -8.08 -16.99
C LEU A 24 15.63 -8.48 -16.56
N ASN A 25 16.63 -7.76 -17.08
CA ASN A 25 17.96 -7.98 -16.57
C ASN A 25 18.10 -7.29 -15.21
N ASP A 26 19.25 -7.48 -14.58
CA ASP A 26 19.43 -7.00 -13.22
C ASP A 26 19.31 -5.48 -13.13
N ASP A 27 19.86 -4.78 -14.10
CA ASP A 27 19.78 -3.31 -14.08
C ASP A 27 18.34 -2.85 -14.24
N GLN A 28 17.62 -3.49 -15.16
CA GLN A 28 16.22 -3.13 -15.37
C GLN A 28 15.37 -3.45 -14.14
N ALA A 29 15.57 -4.63 -13.58
CA ALA A 29 14.82 -5.02 -12.40
C ALA A 29 15.11 -4.10 -11.24
N GLY A 30 16.36 -3.68 -11.10
CA GLY A 30 16.72 -2.75 -10.04
C GLY A 30 16.02 -1.42 -10.19
N ARG A 31 15.96 -0.90 -11.40
CA ARG A 31 15.30 0.37 -11.62
C ARG A 31 13.81 0.26 -11.33
N VAL A 32 13.19 -0.83 -11.74
CA VAL A 32 11.77 -1.04 -11.51
C VAL A 32 11.46 -1.16 -10.03
N ILE A 33 12.26 -1.95 -9.32
CA ILE A 33 12.04 -2.12 -7.88
C ILE A 33 12.20 -0.79 -7.15
N LYS A 34 13.25 -0.04 -7.49
CA LYS A 34 13.46 1.24 -6.82
C LYS A 34 12.33 2.21 -7.13
N ALA A 35 11.82 2.17 -8.34
CA ALA A 35 10.70 3.04 -8.70
C ALA A 35 9.46 2.67 -7.92
N ALA A 36 9.19 1.38 -7.78
CA ALA A 36 8.02 0.93 -7.04
C ALA A 36 8.14 1.27 -5.56
N VAL A 37 9.31 1.08 -4.98
CA VAL A 37 9.53 1.43 -3.58
C VAL A 37 9.35 2.93 -3.39
N GLY A 38 9.91 3.74 -4.29
CA GLY A 38 9.75 5.18 -4.20
C GLY A 38 8.30 5.58 -4.29
N TYR A 39 7.55 4.93 -5.16
CA TYR A 39 6.13 5.24 -5.28
C TYR A 39 5.39 4.91 -3.99
N PHE A 40 5.71 3.79 -3.37
CA PHE A 40 5.08 3.42 -2.12
C PHE A 40 5.38 4.45 -1.03
N LEU A 41 6.61 4.92 -0.98
CA LEU A 41 7.03 5.83 0.08
C LEU A 41 6.58 7.26 -0.14
N THR A 42 6.56 7.72 -1.39
CA THR A 42 6.32 9.13 -1.65
C THR A 42 5.07 9.41 -2.47
N GLY A 43 4.58 8.41 -3.17
CA GLY A 43 3.43 8.62 -4.04
C GLY A 43 3.78 9.08 -5.42
N GLU A 44 5.04 9.21 -5.73
CA GLU A 44 5.49 9.68 -7.03
C GLU A 44 6.20 8.56 -7.76
N LEU A 45 5.81 8.36 -9.01
CA LEU A 45 6.40 7.33 -9.84
C LEU A 45 7.32 7.99 -10.84
N PRO A 46 8.61 7.66 -10.82
CA PRO A 46 9.52 8.26 -11.77
C PRO A 46 9.24 7.73 -13.18
N GLU A 47 9.61 8.53 -14.15
CA GLU A 47 9.48 8.11 -15.53
C GLU A 47 10.59 7.15 -15.88
N LEU A 48 10.22 6.04 -16.48
CA LEU A 48 11.18 5.08 -16.97
C LEU A 48 11.14 5.13 -18.49
N GLU A 49 12.31 5.10 -19.10
CA GLU A 49 12.38 5.23 -20.55
C GLU A 49 12.13 3.92 -21.26
N ASP A 50 12.52 2.82 -20.65
CA ASP A 50 12.35 1.53 -21.26
C ASP A 50 10.92 1.05 -21.15
N GLN A 51 10.36 0.62 -22.26
CA GLN A 51 8.96 0.22 -22.26
C GLN A 51 8.71 -1.01 -21.40
N ALA A 52 9.61 -1.98 -21.43
CA ALA A 52 9.44 -3.17 -20.62
C ALA A 52 9.47 -2.81 -19.14
N GLU A 53 10.38 -1.92 -18.76
CA GLU A 53 10.44 -1.47 -17.37
C GLU A 53 9.16 -0.76 -16.97
N ARG A 54 8.62 0.07 -17.86
CA ARG A 54 7.39 0.78 -17.53
C ARG A 54 6.24 -0.19 -17.32
N MET A 55 6.14 -1.20 -18.15
CA MET A 55 5.03 -2.14 -18.02
C MET A 55 5.08 -2.89 -16.70
N VAL A 56 6.26 -3.35 -16.33
CA VAL A 56 6.41 -4.08 -15.07
C VAL A 56 6.17 -3.13 -13.90
N CYS A 57 6.70 -1.92 -14.00
CA CYS A 57 6.55 -0.96 -12.93
C CYS A 57 5.09 -0.60 -12.71
N GLU A 58 4.32 -0.45 -13.79
CA GLU A 58 2.91 -0.14 -13.65
C GLU A 58 2.15 -1.27 -12.98
N THR A 59 2.54 -2.50 -13.26
CA THR A 59 1.92 -3.63 -12.60
C THR A 59 2.19 -3.60 -11.10
N LEU A 60 3.43 -3.29 -10.72
CA LEU A 60 3.76 -3.19 -9.31
C LEU A 60 3.06 -2.00 -8.67
N ARG A 61 2.94 -0.90 -9.40
CA ARG A 61 2.22 0.26 -8.88
C ARG A 61 0.77 -0.10 -8.57
N ASP A 62 0.15 -0.89 -9.43
CA ASP A 62 -1.22 -1.32 -9.16
C ASP A 62 -1.29 -2.12 -7.86
N ASN A 63 -0.31 -2.97 -7.61
CA ASN A 63 -0.28 -3.71 -6.36
C ASN A 63 -0.18 -2.77 -5.17
N VAL A 64 0.66 -1.77 -5.27
CA VAL A 64 0.82 -0.78 -4.20
C VAL A 64 -0.49 -0.03 -3.99
N ASP A 65 -1.12 0.40 -5.07
CA ASP A 65 -2.37 1.14 -4.97
C ASP A 65 -3.45 0.31 -4.30
N ARG A 66 -3.56 -0.95 -4.65
CA ARG A 66 -4.55 -1.83 -4.04
C ARG A 66 -4.29 -2.02 -2.56
N SER A 67 -3.02 -2.15 -2.20
CA SER A 67 -2.67 -2.30 -0.79
C SER A 67 -3.03 -1.05 0.01
N LEU A 68 -2.74 0.11 -0.55
CA LEU A 68 -3.06 1.37 0.12
C LEU A 68 -4.56 1.57 0.24
N GLU A 69 -5.29 1.21 -0.78
CA GLU A 69 -6.74 1.35 -0.76
C GLU A 69 -7.34 0.43 0.30
N ARG A 70 -6.86 -0.80 0.34
CA ARG A 70 -7.34 -1.74 1.35
C ARG A 70 -7.01 -1.27 2.75
N TYR A 71 -5.84 -0.70 2.93
CA TYR A 71 -5.46 -0.16 4.22
C TYR A 71 -6.42 0.93 4.66
N ARG A 72 -6.77 1.83 3.73
CA ARG A 72 -7.70 2.89 4.05
C ARG A 72 -9.08 2.34 4.41
N GLU A 73 -9.53 1.33 3.68
CA GLU A 73 -10.82 0.71 3.97
C GLU A 73 -10.84 0.10 5.35
N ILE A 74 -9.76 -0.58 5.70
CA ILE A 74 -9.67 -1.20 7.02
C ILE A 74 -9.68 -0.14 8.11
N CYS A 75 -8.92 0.92 7.92
CA CYS A 75 -8.87 1.99 8.90
C CYS A 75 -10.22 2.66 9.06
N ASP A 76 -10.92 2.89 7.97
CA ASP A 76 -12.23 3.51 8.02
C ASP A 76 -13.23 2.61 8.72
N ARG A 77 -13.18 1.32 8.43
CA ARG A 77 -14.08 0.38 9.08
C ARG A 77 -13.83 0.32 10.58
N ASN A 78 -12.56 0.29 10.96
CA ASN A 78 -12.22 0.26 12.38
C ASN A 78 -12.69 1.51 13.08
N ARG A 79 -12.55 2.65 12.43
CA ARG A 79 -13.01 3.91 13.01
C ARG A 79 -14.52 3.90 13.18
N ARG A 80 -15.24 3.43 12.19
CA ARG A 80 -16.70 3.36 12.30
C ARG A 80 -17.12 2.40 13.39
N ASN A 81 -16.47 1.26 13.47
CA ASN A 81 -16.81 0.29 14.52
C ASN A 81 -16.55 0.85 15.90
N ARG A 82 -15.46 1.57 16.05
CA ARG A 82 -15.12 2.17 17.33
C ARG A 82 -16.17 3.19 17.73
N ASN A 83 -16.59 4.04 16.79
CA ASN A 83 -17.61 5.04 17.07
C ASN A 83 -18.93 4.39 17.41
N ARG A 84 -19.27 3.33 16.69
CA ARG A 84 -20.52 2.65 16.96
C ARG A 84 -20.52 2.02 18.35
N SER A 85 -19.43 1.43 18.73
CA SER A 85 -19.30 0.84 20.05
C SER A 85 -19.46 1.89 21.14
N ARG A 86 -18.87 3.05 20.91
CA ARG A 86 -18.94 4.12 21.89
C ARG A 86 -20.36 4.61 22.06
N LEU A 87 -21.05 4.76 20.96
CA LEU A 87 -22.44 5.20 21.01
C LEU A 87 -23.33 4.17 21.67
N ALA A 88 -23.12 2.91 21.32
CA ALA A 88 -23.94 1.84 21.89
C ALA A 88 -23.70 1.69 23.38
N ALA A 89 -22.50 1.97 23.84
CA ALA A 89 -22.18 1.85 25.24
C ALA A 89 -22.63 3.04 26.07
N GLY A 90 -23.14 4.08 25.41
CA GLY A 90 -23.58 5.24 26.16
C GLY A 90 -22.42 5.97 26.77
N GLU A 91 -21.31 5.92 26.16
CA GLU A 91 -20.09 6.63 26.51
C GLU A 91 -19.58 6.44 27.90
N TYR A 92 -20.37 5.97 28.81
CA TYR A 92 -19.83 5.69 30.12
C TYR A 92 -19.17 4.35 30.17
N TYR A 93 -19.36 3.56 29.14
CA TYR A 93 -18.82 2.24 29.10
C TYR A 93 -17.92 2.12 27.89
N VAL A 94 -16.68 1.95 28.14
CA VAL A 94 -15.72 1.82 27.06
C VAL A 94 -15.10 0.45 27.18
N LEU A 95 -15.17 -0.30 26.13
CA LEU A 95 -14.53 -1.59 26.09
C LEU A 95 -13.05 -1.38 25.88
N PRO A 96 -12.27 -1.62 26.89
CA PRO A 96 -10.85 -1.31 26.78
C PRO A 96 -10.19 -2.08 25.68
N ASP A 97 -10.59 -3.30 25.54
CA ASP A 97 -9.98 -4.12 24.52
C ASP A 97 -11.03 -4.81 23.73
N GLY A 98 -12.23 -4.55 24.04
CA GLY A 98 -13.32 -5.16 23.32
C GLY A 98 -13.75 -4.37 22.15
N GLU A 99 -12.88 -3.58 21.62
CA GLU A 99 -13.22 -2.87 20.45
C GLU A 99 -13.45 -3.81 19.33
N PRO A 100 -14.58 -3.72 18.71
CA PRO A 100 -14.82 -4.56 17.55
C PRO A 100 -13.93 -4.13 16.42
N ASP A 101 -13.47 -5.03 15.71
CA ASP A 101 -12.63 -4.71 14.57
C ASP A 101 -13.35 -4.87 13.28
#